data_2630a7b2d7e590e6a92e3f40892928ec
#
_entry.id   2630a7b2d7e590e6a92e3f40892928ec
#
_cell.length_a   1.000
_cell.length_b   1.000
_cell.length_c   1.000
_cell.angle_alpha   90.00
_cell.angle_beta   90.00
_cell.angle_gamma   90.00
#
_symmetry.space_group_name_H-M   'P 1'
#
loop_
_entity.id
_entity.type
_entity.pdbx_description
1 polymer ?
#
loop_
_entity_poly.entity_id
_entity_poly.type
_entity_poly.pdbx_seq_one_letter_code
_entity_poly.pdbx_strand_id
1 'polypeptide(L)'
;MNFPAILTSGIPWVFSYSANPLSLDLGHEDHRLPPSLLGLPINSDKNEWEVLRQRLKKIRLEGWPAYRDWLVKEGCQPDQLPLEGQLWSPSPYANVYMFTKELDYTDVRPLPDTYHRFDYCMRTESEGQEPFTVPECLRDKPGKLIYLSLGSMGSANVELMRRLVDILANSPHRFIVSKGICHDQYTLPDNMWGARTVPQLQVLRMVDLMITHGGNNTVTECMYHGKPMVVMPLFWDQFDNAQRVHEQGFGVRMDPFVCTAPDLLATVDRLLDDKELAKRLATVSHRIQTEKSLNRIVQIVENLCK
;
A
#
# COMPACT_ATOMS: atom_id res chain seq x y z
N MET A 1 -12.25 11.77 6.05
CA MET A 1 -13.16 12.90 6.34
C MET A 1 -12.58 13.75 7.44
N ASN A 2 -12.67 15.07 7.31
CA ASN A 2 -12.25 15.98 8.39
C ASN A 2 -13.29 15.95 9.51
N PHE A 3 -12.81 15.95 10.75
CA PHE A 3 -13.68 16.06 11.91
C PHE A 3 -13.92 17.54 12.22
N PRO A 4 -15.18 18.00 12.40
CA PRO A 4 -15.48 19.39 12.71
C PRO A 4 -14.67 19.94 13.88
N ALA A 5 -14.52 19.15 14.97
CA ALA A 5 -13.75 19.52 16.14
C ALA A 5 -12.28 19.89 15.83
N ILE A 6 -11.66 19.28 14.84
CA ILE A 6 -10.29 19.63 14.39
C ILE A 6 -10.32 20.96 13.65
N LEU A 7 -11.27 21.14 12.73
CA LEU A 7 -11.37 22.35 11.90
C LEU A 7 -11.70 23.60 12.75
N THR A 8 -12.49 23.45 13.80
CA THR A 8 -12.97 24.54 14.66
C THR A 8 -12.11 24.78 15.91
N SER A 9 -11.11 23.93 16.18
CA SER A 9 -10.33 23.96 17.42
C SER A 9 -9.44 25.18 17.57
N GLY A 10 -9.03 25.82 16.49
CA GLY A 10 -7.99 26.87 16.46
C GLY A 10 -6.58 26.33 16.80
N ILE A 11 -6.40 25.04 16.97
CA ILE A 11 -5.13 24.40 17.29
C ILE A 11 -4.46 23.95 15.97
N PRO A 12 -3.14 24.14 15.82
CA PRO A 12 -2.41 23.57 14.68
C PRO A 12 -2.57 22.05 14.65
N TRP A 13 -2.84 21.51 13.47
CA TRP A 13 -3.04 20.08 13.27
C TRP A 13 -2.26 19.56 12.07
N VAL A 14 -1.93 18.28 12.11
CA VAL A 14 -1.21 17.59 11.04
C VAL A 14 -2.14 16.59 10.38
N PHE A 15 -2.21 16.65 9.06
CA PHE A 15 -2.90 15.63 8.27
C PHE A 15 -1.93 14.48 8.01
N SER A 16 -2.31 13.26 8.41
CA SER A 16 -1.51 12.05 8.15
C SER A 16 -2.20 11.17 7.12
N TYR A 17 -1.46 10.84 6.07
CA TYR A 17 -1.96 10.08 4.93
C TYR A 17 -1.16 8.79 4.73
N SER A 18 -1.83 7.64 4.71
CA SER A 18 -1.21 6.32 4.63
C SER A 18 -1.74 5.49 3.45
N ALA A 19 -1.87 6.12 2.29
CA ALA A 19 -2.26 5.48 1.04
C ALA A 19 -1.37 5.99 -0.10
N ASN A 20 -1.59 5.50 -1.32
CA ASN A 20 -0.83 5.93 -2.49
C ASN A 20 -0.95 7.46 -2.69
N PRO A 21 0.18 8.19 -2.82
CA PRO A 21 0.17 9.65 -2.94
C PRO A 21 -0.49 10.18 -4.21
N LEU A 22 -0.82 9.33 -5.18
CA LEU A 22 -1.63 9.70 -6.34
C LEU A 22 -2.98 10.29 -5.93
N SER A 23 -3.53 9.81 -4.81
CA SER A 23 -4.81 10.29 -4.27
C SER A 23 -4.68 11.48 -3.30
N LEU A 24 -3.50 12.07 -3.12
CA LEU A 24 -3.36 13.34 -2.41
C LEU A 24 -4.09 14.44 -3.16
N ASP A 25 -5.08 15.03 -2.50
CA ASP A 25 -5.86 16.11 -3.06
C ASP A 25 -5.16 17.45 -2.78
N LEU A 26 -4.69 18.10 -3.84
CA LEU A 26 -3.96 19.38 -3.76
C LEU A 26 -4.89 20.58 -3.93
N GLY A 27 -6.21 20.37 -3.97
CA GLY A 27 -7.18 21.43 -4.18
C GLY A 27 -7.34 21.89 -5.63
N HIS A 28 -6.66 21.27 -6.56
CA HIS A 28 -6.79 21.53 -7.99
C HIS A 28 -6.62 20.23 -8.79
N GLU A 29 -7.23 20.17 -9.96
CA GLU A 29 -7.05 19.03 -10.87
C GLU A 29 -5.62 19.05 -11.44
N ASP A 30 -4.94 17.92 -11.33
CA ASP A 30 -3.60 17.77 -11.88
C ASP A 30 -3.62 16.81 -13.05
N HIS A 31 -3.44 17.35 -14.27
CA HIS A 31 -3.47 16.58 -15.51
C HIS A 31 -2.14 15.91 -15.86
N ARG A 32 -1.12 16.01 -14.99
CA ARG A 32 0.18 15.33 -15.19
C ARG A 32 0.14 13.87 -14.79
N LEU A 33 -0.76 13.50 -13.87
CA LEU A 33 -0.92 12.15 -13.34
C LEU A 33 -2.33 11.61 -13.64
N PRO A 34 -2.52 10.30 -13.73
CA PRO A 34 -3.84 9.70 -13.90
C PRO A 34 -4.74 9.94 -12.67
N PRO A 35 -6.06 9.82 -12.80
CA PRO A 35 -6.95 9.80 -11.66
C PRO A 35 -6.64 8.61 -10.75
N SER A 36 -6.69 8.85 -9.43
CA SER A 36 -6.38 7.85 -8.41
C SER A 36 -7.41 6.72 -8.32
N LEU A 37 -7.02 5.62 -7.67
CA LEU A 37 -7.83 4.44 -7.36
C LEU A 37 -8.18 3.54 -8.56
N LEU A 38 -7.61 3.79 -9.71
CA LEU A 38 -7.89 3.06 -10.94
C LEU A 38 -6.69 2.23 -11.43
N GLY A 39 -5.50 2.47 -10.90
CA GLY A 39 -4.29 1.78 -11.32
C GLY A 39 -3.95 2.00 -12.79
N LEU A 40 -4.12 3.22 -13.28
CA LEU A 40 -3.79 3.58 -14.64
C LEU A 40 -2.29 3.90 -14.78
N PRO A 41 -1.64 3.47 -15.86
CA PRO A 41 -0.26 3.85 -16.14
C PRO A 41 -0.10 5.36 -16.32
N ILE A 42 1.03 5.91 -15.83
CA ILE A 42 1.34 7.35 -15.98
C ILE A 42 1.59 7.78 -17.44
N ASN A 43 1.79 6.83 -18.33
CA ASN A 43 1.98 7.03 -19.76
C ASN A 43 0.79 6.59 -20.62
N SER A 44 -0.36 6.26 -20.01
CA SER A 44 -1.58 5.90 -20.75
C SER A 44 -2.29 7.12 -21.35
N ASP A 45 -3.37 6.89 -22.10
CA ASP A 45 -4.09 7.95 -22.81
C ASP A 45 -4.72 8.98 -21.87
N LYS A 46 -4.29 10.23 -22.02
CA LYS A 46 -4.80 11.35 -21.19
C LYS A 46 -6.26 11.69 -21.48
N ASN A 47 -6.80 11.36 -22.65
CA ASN A 47 -8.22 11.55 -22.94
C ASN A 47 -9.07 10.57 -22.12
N GLU A 48 -8.60 9.33 -21.95
CA GLU A 48 -9.23 8.38 -21.04
C GLU A 48 -9.21 8.90 -19.59
N TRP A 49 -8.10 9.46 -19.14
CA TRP A 49 -8.01 10.06 -17.81
C TRP A 49 -9.06 11.15 -17.59
N GLU A 50 -9.26 12.01 -18.58
CA GLU A 50 -10.22 13.11 -18.45
C GLU A 50 -11.66 12.59 -18.33
N VAL A 51 -12.04 11.62 -19.15
CA VAL A 51 -13.36 10.97 -19.06
C VAL A 51 -13.59 10.37 -17.67
N LEU A 52 -12.57 9.68 -17.13
CA LEU A 52 -12.64 9.05 -15.82
C LEU A 52 -12.66 10.09 -14.68
N ARG A 53 -11.88 11.19 -14.79
CA ARG A 53 -11.93 12.31 -13.85
C ARG A 53 -13.34 12.91 -13.74
N GLN A 54 -13.95 13.20 -14.86
CA GLN A 54 -15.30 13.75 -14.88
C GLN A 54 -16.33 12.81 -14.23
N ARG A 55 -16.16 11.51 -14.45
CA ARG A 55 -17.01 10.50 -13.80
C ARG A 55 -16.80 10.47 -12.27
N LEU A 56 -15.55 10.48 -11.81
CA LEU A 56 -15.21 10.51 -10.37
C LEU A 56 -15.70 11.81 -9.71
N LYS A 57 -15.51 12.95 -10.39
CA LYS A 57 -16.00 14.25 -9.92
C LYS A 57 -17.51 14.25 -9.73
N LYS A 58 -18.26 13.71 -10.71
CA LYS A 58 -19.72 13.59 -10.58
C LYS A 58 -20.12 12.79 -9.33
N ILE A 59 -19.49 11.63 -9.09
CA ILE A 59 -19.77 10.80 -7.90
C ILE A 59 -19.47 11.56 -6.59
N ARG A 60 -18.35 12.29 -6.55
CA ARG A 60 -17.98 13.10 -5.37
C ARG A 60 -18.98 14.23 -5.11
N LEU A 61 -19.45 14.89 -6.17
CA LEU A 61 -20.41 15.98 -6.07
C LEU A 61 -21.79 15.52 -5.59
N GLU A 62 -22.18 14.29 -5.86
CA GLU A 62 -23.48 13.75 -5.38
C GLU A 62 -23.55 13.68 -3.84
N GLY A 63 -22.45 13.36 -3.17
CA GLY A 63 -22.37 13.28 -1.70
C GLY A 63 -22.01 14.60 -1.01
N TRP A 64 -21.47 15.56 -1.75
CA TRP A 64 -20.92 16.79 -1.20
C TRP A 64 -21.92 17.66 -0.42
N PRO A 65 -23.15 17.93 -0.90
CA PRO A 65 -24.07 18.79 -0.17
C PRO A 65 -24.36 18.30 1.24
N ALA A 66 -24.64 17.01 1.40
CA ALA A 66 -24.93 16.42 2.70
C ALA A 66 -23.74 16.50 3.66
N TYR A 67 -22.52 16.29 3.16
CA TYR A 67 -21.30 16.40 3.94
C TYR A 67 -21.02 17.85 4.36
N ARG A 68 -21.12 18.80 3.44
CA ARG A 68 -20.99 20.24 3.71
C ARG A 68 -22.00 20.69 4.78
N ASP A 69 -23.27 20.34 4.60
CA ASP A 69 -24.33 20.78 5.50
C ASP A 69 -24.15 20.21 6.91
N TRP A 70 -23.60 18.98 7.01
CA TRP A 70 -23.19 18.42 8.29
C TRP A 70 -22.05 19.22 8.93
N LEU A 71 -20.99 19.56 8.19
CA LEU A 71 -19.87 20.36 8.72
C LEU A 71 -20.33 21.74 9.22
N VAL A 72 -21.21 22.43 8.47
CA VAL A 72 -21.79 23.71 8.86
C VAL A 72 -22.63 23.57 10.13
N LYS A 73 -23.47 22.53 10.21
CA LYS A 73 -24.27 22.23 11.41
C LYS A 73 -23.40 22.01 12.65
N GLU A 74 -22.24 21.42 12.48
CA GLU A 74 -21.26 21.18 13.57
C GLU A 74 -20.36 22.41 13.86
N GLY A 75 -20.65 23.57 13.25
CA GLY A 75 -20.03 24.86 13.58
C GLY A 75 -18.85 25.26 12.70
N CYS A 76 -18.53 24.51 11.64
CA CYS A 76 -17.48 24.92 10.71
C CYS A 76 -17.87 26.18 9.94
N GLN A 77 -16.95 27.14 9.85
CA GLN A 77 -17.13 28.36 9.07
C GLN A 77 -16.84 28.08 7.57
N PRO A 78 -17.33 28.90 6.64
CA PRO A 78 -17.15 28.71 5.20
C PRO A 78 -15.69 28.53 4.75
N ASP A 79 -14.76 29.24 5.37
CA ASP A 79 -13.31 29.19 5.10
C ASP A 79 -12.61 27.94 5.66
N GLN A 80 -13.29 27.19 6.53
CA GLN A 80 -12.81 25.93 7.11
C GLN A 80 -13.31 24.70 6.32
N LEU A 81 -14.26 24.89 5.40
CA LEU A 81 -14.82 23.79 4.63
C LEU A 81 -13.84 23.27 3.59
N PRO A 82 -13.78 21.93 3.36
CA PRO A 82 -13.13 21.38 2.19
C PRO A 82 -13.63 22.00 0.89
N LEU A 83 -12.83 22.00 -0.16
CA LEU A 83 -13.29 22.41 -1.46
C LEU A 83 -14.41 21.49 -1.97
N GLU A 84 -15.23 22.02 -2.85
CA GLU A 84 -16.38 21.31 -3.38
C GLU A 84 -16.00 19.94 -3.96
N GLY A 85 -16.69 18.91 -3.48
CA GLY A 85 -16.41 17.51 -3.85
C GLY A 85 -15.24 16.86 -3.13
N GLN A 86 -14.54 17.55 -2.22
CA GLN A 86 -13.52 16.98 -1.38
C GLN A 86 -14.07 16.43 -0.07
N LEU A 87 -13.58 15.26 0.35
CA LEU A 87 -13.96 14.65 1.62
C LEU A 87 -13.02 15.02 2.78
N TRP A 88 -11.89 15.65 2.48
CA TRP A 88 -10.91 16.14 3.45
C TRP A 88 -10.18 17.34 2.87
N SER A 89 -9.75 18.25 3.75
CA SER A 89 -8.83 19.32 3.41
C SER A 89 -7.41 18.94 3.87
N PRO A 90 -6.40 19.28 3.11
CA PRO A 90 -5.05 19.28 3.64
C PRO A 90 -4.94 20.25 4.81
N SER A 91 -4.04 19.95 5.75
CA SER A 91 -3.70 20.90 6.81
C SER A 91 -2.96 22.11 6.23
N PRO A 92 -3.27 23.35 6.65
CA PRO A 92 -2.50 24.51 6.28
C PRO A 92 -1.10 24.53 6.94
N TYR A 93 -0.87 23.68 7.94
CA TYR A 93 0.38 23.65 8.71
C TYR A 93 1.33 22.56 8.22
N ALA A 94 0.90 21.28 8.22
CA ALA A 94 1.71 20.18 7.74
C ALA A 94 0.85 18.98 7.30
N ASN A 95 1.26 18.35 6.23
CA ASN A 95 0.66 17.14 5.67
C ASN A 95 1.75 16.08 5.55
N VAL A 96 1.63 14.99 6.29
CA VAL A 96 2.62 13.93 6.30
C VAL A 96 2.06 12.70 5.58
N TYR A 97 2.89 12.06 4.76
CA TYR A 97 2.45 10.85 4.07
C TYR A 97 3.56 9.80 4.02
N MET A 98 3.14 8.55 4.23
CA MET A 98 4.04 7.41 4.22
C MET A 98 4.06 6.77 2.83
N PHE A 99 5.19 6.93 2.13
CA PHE A 99 5.41 6.28 0.85
C PHE A 99 6.90 6.19 0.52
N THR A 100 7.32 5.12 -0.15
CA THR A 100 8.73 4.93 -0.53
C THR A 100 9.12 5.92 -1.63
N LYS A 101 10.27 6.58 -1.48
CA LYS A 101 10.77 7.60 -2.42
C LYS A 101 10.77 7.14 -3.87
N GLU A 102 11.25 5.93 -4.11
CA GLU A 102 11.40 5.36 -5.45
C GLU A 102 10.07 5.03 -6.13
N LEU A 103 8.98 4.99 -5.36
CA LEU A 103 7.62 4.79 -5.84
C LEU A 103 6.82 6.10 -5.90
N ASP A 104 7.34 7.21 -5.36
CA ASP A 104 6.65 8.49 -5.32
C ASP A 104 6.52 9.11 -6.73
N TYR A 105 5.66 10.10 -6.86
CA TYR A 105 5.36 10.82 -8.10
C TYR A 105 5.92 12.25 -8.11
N THR A 106 6.78 12.60 -7.16
CA THR A 106 7.28 13.96 -6.98
C THR A 106 8.18 14.44 -8.12
N ASP A 107 8.72 13.54 -8.93
CA ASP A 107 9.41 13.83 -10.19
C ASP A 107 8.45 14.34 -11.29
N VAL A 108 7.20 13.89 -11.28
CA VAL A 108 6.15 14.29 -12.23
C VAL A 108 5.30 15.42 -11.66
N ARG A 109 4.95 15.32 -10.38
CA ARG A 109 4.12 16.26 -9.65
C ARG A 109 4.80 16.69 -8.34
N PRO A 110 5.60 17.76 -8.35
CA PRO A 110 6.09 18.36 -7.12
C PRO A 110 4.94 18.73 -6.17
N LEU A 111 5.13 18.49 -4.88
CA LEU A 111 4.15 18.80 -3.85
C LEU A 111 4.49 20.16 -3.19
N PRO A 112 3.49 20.87 -2.64
CA PRO A 112 3.71 22.06 -1.83
C PRO A 112 4.61 21.79 -0.62
N ASP A 113 5.29 22.82 -0.11
CA ASP A 113 6.24 22.71 1.02
C ASP A 113 5.60 22.22 2.32
N THR A 114 4.26 22.31 2.43
CA THR A 114 3.51 21.74 3.56
C THR A 114 3.38 20.22 3.53
N TYR A 115 3.81 19.56 2.44
CA TYR A 115 3.75 18.10 2.30
C TYR A 115 5.11 17.47 2.60
N HIS A 116 5.12 16.53 3.52
CA HIS A 116 6.34 15.88 4.00
C HIS A 116 6.22 14.37 3.91
N ARG A 117 7.04 13.78 3.04
CA ARG A 117 7.13 12.33 2.85
C ARG A 117 8.05 11.69 3.90
N PHE A 118 7.67 10.50 4.33
CA PHE A 118 8.56 9.58 5.01
C PHE A 118 8.41 8.17 4.42
N ASP A 119 9.49 7.40 4.40
CA ASP A 119 9.51 6.12 3.68
C ASP A 119 8.76 5.02 4.43
N TYR A 120 8.91 4.98 5.76
CA TYR A 120 8.40 3.90 6.56
C TYR A 120 8.29 4.29 8.04
N CYS A 121 7.24 3.81 8.68
CA CYS A 121 7.07 3.88 10.12
C CYS A 121 6.96 2.44 10.66
N MET A 122 8.03 1.96 11.27
CA MET A 122 8.08 0.61 11.80
C MET A 122 7.15 0.48 13.01
N ARG A 123 6.24 -0.48 12.95
CA ARG A 123 5.51 -0.91 14.14
C ARG A 123 6.51 -1.52 15.10
N THR A 124 6.48 -1.12 16.36
CA THR A 124 7.26 -1.75 17.42
C THR A 124 6.78 -3.20 17.56
N GLU A 125 7.68 -4.15 17.47
CA GLU A 125 7.37 -5.52 17.87
C GLU A 125 7.03 -5.49 19.37
N SER A 126 5.95 -6.17 19.77
CA SER A 126 5.54 -6.19 21.17
C SER A 126 6.66 -6.82 22.01
N GLU A 127 7.03 -6.18 23.12
CA GLU A 127 7.96 -6.78 24.08
C GLU A 127 7.43 -8.15 24.53
N GLY A 128 8.26 -9.17 24.45
CA GLY A 128 7.88 -10.55 24.81
C GLY A 128 7.24 -11.37 23.69
N GLN A 129 7.16 -10.84 22.48
CA GLN A 129 6.74 -11.68 21.34
C GLN A 129 7.84 -12.69 20.99
N GLU A 130 7.48 -13.98 21.02
CA GLU A 130 8.40 -15.04 20.61
C GLU A 130 8.87 -14.84 19.17
N PRO A 131 10.16 -15.04 18.87
CA PRO A 131 10.68 -14.97 17.51
C PRO A 131 9.99 -16.00 16.60
N PHE A 132 9.48 -15.52 15.47
CA PHE A 132 8.93 -16.43 14.47
C PHE A 132 10.07 -17.22 13.81
N THR A 133 9.90 -18.52 13.71
CA THR A 133 10.82 -19.40 13.00
C THR A 133 10.12 -20.09 11.85
N VAL A 134 10.87 -20.42 10.79
CA VAL A 134 10.30 -21.20 9.67
C VAL A 134 9.74 -22.50 10.22
N PRO A 135 8.45 -22.77 9.99
CA PRO A 135 7.80 -23.99 10.46
C PRO A 135 8.55 -25.26 10.04
N GLU A 136 8.62 -26.24 10.93
CA GLU A 136 9.40 -27.47 10.74
C GLU A 136 9.00 -28.18 9.43
N CYS A 137 7.71 -28.24 9.11
CA CYS A 137 7.20 -28.83 7.88
C CYS A 137 7.70 -28.16 6.59
N LEU A 138 8.27 -26.93 6.68
CA LEU A 138 8.85 -26.21 5.55
C LEU A 138 10.39 -26.12 5.61
N ARG A 139 10.99 -26.32 6.78
CA ARG A 139 12.40 -26.00 7.02
C ARG A 139 13.36 -26.69 6.06
N ASP A 140 13.16 -27.98 5.87
CA ASP A 140 14.06 -28.83 5.07
C ASP A 140 13.58 -29.08 3.64
N LYS A 141 12.47 -28.44 3.23
CA LYS A 141 11.97 -28.56 1.86
C LYS A 141 12.79 -27.69 0.90
N PRO A 142 12.99 -28.15 -0.34
CA PRO A 142 13.71 -27.40 -1.36
C PRO A 142 12.96 -26.11 -1.78
N GLY A 143 13.64 -25.27 -2.55
CA GLY A 143 13.07 -24.05 -3.14
C GLY A 143 13.17 -22.84 -2.21
N LYS A 144 12.75 -21.72 -2.75
CA LYS A 144 12.71 -20.41 -2.08
C LYS A 144 11.54 -20.34 -1.10
N LEU A 145 11.61 -19.43 -0.14
CA LEU A 145 10.53 -19.21 0.82
C LEU A 145 9.74 -17.95 0.41
N ILE A 146 8.43 -18.10 0.22
CA ILE A 146 7.55 -17.04 -0.27
C ILE A 146 6.46 -16.76 0.76
N TYR A 147 6.09 -15.49 0.93
CA TYR A 147 5.00 -15.11 1.79
C TYR A 147 3.77 -14.71 0.96
N LEU A 148 2.62 -15.38 1.21
CA LEU A 148 1.32 -15.05 0.64
C LEU A 148 0.43 -14.37 1.68
N SER A 149 0.05 -13.13 1.43
CA SER A 149 -0.89 -12.39 2.27
C SER A 149 -1.69 -11.38 1.46
N LEU A 150 -3.00 -11.56 1.39
CA LEU A 150 -3.92 -10.60 0.78
C LEU A 150 -4.50 -9.60 1.80
N GLY A 151 -3.88 -9.48 2.97
CA GLY A 151 -4.36 -8.63 4.06
C GLY A 151 -5.61 -9.19 4.74
N SER A 152 -6.11 -8.46 5.74
CA SER A 152 -7.25 -8.91 6.55
C SER A 152 -8.57 -9.02 5.76
N MET A 153 -8.79 -8.13 4.80
CA MET A 153 -10.01 -8.13 3.99
C MET A 153 -9.93 -9.09 2.81
N GLY A 154 -8.79 -9.12 2.12
CA GLY A 154 -8.60 -10.00 0.95
C GLY A 154 -8.59 -11.48 1.32
N SER A 155 -8.00 -11.83 2.47
CA SER A 155 -7.99 -13.21 2.96
C SER A 155 -9.36 -13.75 3.43
N ALA A 156 -10.36 -12.86 3.58
CA ALA A 156 -11.74 -13.27 3.82
C ALA A 156 -12.44 -13.84 2.57
N ASN A 157 -11.90 -13.59 1.37
CA ASN A 157 -12.38 -14.22 0.14
C ASN A 157 -11.81 -15.65 0.01
N VAL A 158 -12.54 -16.62 0.53
CA VAL A 158 -12.12 -18.02 0.58
C VAL A 158 -11.92 -18.62 -0.81
N GLU A 159 -12.76 -18.28 -1.78
CA GLU A 159 -12.64 -18.78 -3.16
C GLU A 159 -11.34 -18.30 -3.81
N LEU A 160 -11.02 -17.03 -3.64
CA LEU A 160 -9.77 -16.46 -4.12
C LEU A 160 -8.56 -17.12 -3.44
N MET A 161 -8.60 -17.27 -2.10
CA MET A 161 -7.51 -17.90 -1.37
C MET A 161 -7.29 -19.36 -1.81
N ARG A 162 -8.36 -20.14 -1.97
CA ARG A 162 -8.28 -21.51 -2.51
C ARG A 162 -7.67 -21.53 -3.90
N ARG A 163 -8.18 -20.69 -4.81
CA ARG A 163 -7.64 -20.56 -6.16
C ARG A 163 -6.13 -20.34 -6.18
N LEU A 164 -5.64 -19.38 -5.40
CA LEU A 164 -4.20 -19.07 -5.34
C LEU A 164 -3.40 -20.21 -4.70
N VAL A 165 -3.91 -20.81 -3.64
CA VAL A 165 -3.30 -21.98 -2.99
C VAL A 165 -3.20 -23.16 -3.98
N ASP A 166 -4.25 -23.46 -4.74
CA ASP A 166 -4.25 -24.55 -5.72
C ASP A 166 -3.25 -24.31 -6.86
N ILE A 167 -3.11 -23.07 -7.33
CA ILE A 167 -2.08 -22.72 -8.31
C ILE A 167 -0.68 -22.92 -7.74
N LEU A 168 -0.41 -22.35 -6.57
CA LEU A 168 0.90 -22.32 -5.93
C LEU A 168 1.30 -23.69 -5.35
N ALA A 169 0.36 -24.63 -5.19
CA ALA A 169 0.62 -26.03 -4.84
C ALA A 169 1.58 -26.71 -5.84
N ASN A 170 1.55 -26.26 -7.10
CA ASN A 170 2.38 -26.82 -8.17
C ASN A 170 3.77 -26.14 -8.28
N SER A 171 4.07 -25.20 -7.40
CA SER A 171 5.36 -24.53 -7.35
C SER A 171 6.43 -25.39 -6.66
N PRO A 172 7.70 -25.36 -7.11
CA PRO A 172 8.80 -25.99 -6.40
C PRO A 172 9.21 -25.24 -5.12
N HIS A 173 8.55 -24.14 -4.82
CA HIS A 173 8.85 -23.25 -3.70
C HIS A 173 7.99 -23.53 -2.48
N ARG A 174 8.38 -22.94 -1.34
CA ARG A 174 7.71 -23.07 -0.04
C ARG A 174 6.95 -21.80 0.29
N PHE A 175 5.78 -21.93 0.92
CA PHE A 175 4.97 -20.75 1.22
C PHE A 175 4.57 -20.68 2.70
N ILE A 176 4.70 -19.46 3.25
CA ILE A 176 4.04 -19.05 4.48
C ILE A 176 2.77 -18.31 4.06
N VAL A 177 1.61 -18.69 4.60
CA VAL A 177 0.31 -18.14 4.19
C VAL A 177 -0.39 -17.48 5.38
N SER A 178 -0.70 -16.19 5.26
CA SER A 178 -1.63 -15.53 6.18
C SER A 178 -3.06 -15.84 5.76
N LYS A 179 -3.70 -16.80 6.45
CA LYS A 179 -5.01 -17.32 6.07
C LYS A 179 -6.20 -16.41 6.43
N GLY A 180 -6.00 -15.48 7.38
CA GLY A 180 -7.02 -14.52 7.79
C GLY A 180 -8.16 -15.13 8.63
N ILE A 181 -9.30 -14.44 8.66
CA ILE A 181 -10.43 -14.78 9.52
C ILE A 181 -11.08 -16.13 9.15
N CYS A 182 -11.04 -16.49 7.87
CA CYS A 182 -11.61 -17.73 7.34
C CYS A 182 -10.58 -18.88 7.27
N HIS A 183 -9.59 -18.89 8.16
CA HIS A 183 -8.43 -19.80 8.13
C HIS A 183 -8.78 -21.30 8.20
N ASP A 184 -9.91 -21.65 8.73
CA ASP A 184 -10.42 -23.01 8.90
C ASP A 184 -11.23 -23.53 7.71
N GLN A 185 -11.56 -22.68 6.75
CA GLN A 185 -12.42 -23.02 5.62
C GLN A 185 -11.67 -23.64 4.43
N TYR A 186 -10.35 -23.74 4.48
CA TYR A 186 -9.54 -24.41 3.47
C TYR A 186 -8.24 -24.96 4.07
N THR A 187 -7.74 -26.02 3.43
CA THR A 187 -6.48 -26.69 3.79
C THR A 187 -5.34 -26.17 2.91
N LEU A 188 -4.12 -26.40 3.36
CA LEU A 188 -2.92 -26.04 2.63
C LEU A 188 -2.21 -27.32 2.17
N PRO A 189 -1.63 -27.34 0.96
CA PRO A 189 -0.80 -28.44 0.47
C PRO A 189 0.54 -28.53 1.22
N ASP A 190 1.29 -29.60 0.98
CA ASP A 190 2.51 -29.92 1.71
C ASP A 190 3.62 -28.87 1.59
N ASN A 191 3.66 -28.12 0.47
CA ASN A 191 4.63 -27.05 0.28
C ASN A 191 4.25 -25.73 1.00
N MET A 192 3.17 -25.72 1.78
CA MET A 192 2.65 -24.54 2.47
C MET A 192 2.44 -24.77 3.95
N TRP A 193 2.66 -23.74 4.72
CA TRP A 193 2.20 -23.59 6.10
C TRP A 193 1.48 -22.26 6.25
N GLY A 194 0.48 -22.20 7.12
CA GLY A 194 -0.23 -20.96 7.38
C GLY A 194 -1.02 -20.95 8.66
N ALA A 195 -1.28 -19.77 9.15
CA ALA A 195 -2.06 -19.49 10.34
C ALA A 195 -3.08 -18.37 10.08
N ARG A 196 -4.02 -18.19 11.00
CA ARG A 196 -4.98 -17.09 10.98
C ARG A 196 -4.27 -15.73 10.87
N THR A 197 -3.23 -15.53 11.68
CA THR A 197 -2.36 -14.37 11.67
C THR A 197 -0.90 -14.80 11.65
N VAL A 198 -0.09 -14.10 10.89
CA VAL A 198 1.34 -14.36 10.75
C VAL A 198 2.08 -13.06 11.07
N PRO A 199 3.17 -13.07 11.87
CA PRO A 199 3.91 -11.87 12.21
C PRO A 199 4.68 -11.34 11.00
N GLN A 200 4.01 -10.56 10.16
CA GLN A 200 4.47 -10.13 8.84
C GLN A 200 5.87 -9.53 8.84
N LEU A 201 6.19 -8.65 9.78
CA LEU A 201 7.51 -8.01 9.85
C LEU A 201 8.64 -9.01 10.09
N GLN A 202 8.41 -10.03 10.92
CA GLN A 202 9.39 -11.10 11.15
C GLN A 202 9.52 -12.01 9.93
N VAL A 203 8.40 -12.35 9.29
CA VAL A 203 8.38 -13.20 8.10
C VAL A 203 9.05 -12.52 6.91
N LEU A 204 8.83 -11.22 6.70
CA LEU A 204 9.48 -10.46 5.63
C LEU A 204 11.01 -10.45 5.72
N ARG A 205 11.58 -10.62 6.91
CA ARG A 205 13.06 -10.76 7.06
C ARG A 205 13.59 -12.07 6.47
N MET A 206 12.75 -13.11 6.43
CA MET A 206 13.17 -14.48 6.09
C MET A 206 12.79 -14.92 4.69
N VAL A 207 11.76 -14.34 4.08
CA VAL A 207 11.28 -14.75 2.77
C VAL A 207 12.06 -14.10 1.63
N ASP A 208 12.01 -14.75 0.46
CA ASP A 208 12.67 -14.28 -0.75
C ASP A 208 11.76 -13.41 -1.61
N LEU A 209 10.43 -13.56 -1.51
CA LEU A 209 9.43 -12.84 -2.30
C LEU A 209 8.12 -12.74 -1.52
N MET A 210 7.32 -11.71 -1.81
CA MET A 210 5.97 -11.58 -1.29
C MET A 210 4.92 -11.54 -2.40
N ILE A 211 3.84 -12.31 -2.21
CA ILE A 211 2.60 -12.17 -2.98
C ILE A 211 1.61 -11.41 -2.09
N THR A 212 1.16 -10.25 -2.53
CA THR A 212 0.38 -9.32 -1.71
C THR A 212 -0.76 -8.66 -2.48
N HIS A 213 -1.78 -8.17 -1.75
CA HIS A 213 -2.82 -7.32 -2.32
C HIS A 213 -2.36 -5.89 -2.65
N GLY A 214 -1.16 -5.47 -2.20
CA GLY A 214 -0.65 -4.13 -2.48
C GLY A 214 -1.15 -3.01 -1.55
N GLY A 215 -1.60 -3.34 -0.34
CA GLY A 215 -1.90 -2.31 0.66
C GLY A 215 -0.64 -1.49 1.00
N ASN A 216 -0.78 -0.18 1.20
CA ASN A 216 0.34 0.75 1.33
C ASN A 216 1.37 0.33 2.38
N ASN A 217 0.92 -0.11 3.57
CA ASN A 217 1.83 -0.57 4.62
C ASN A 217 2.66 -1.77 4.15
N THR A 218 2.04 -2.74 3.47
CA THR A 218 2.74 -3.93 3.00
C THR A 218 3.75 -3.60 1.90
N VAL A 219 3.41 -2.70 0.98
CA VAL A 219 4.34 -2.25 -0.07
C VAL A 219 5.56 -1.58 0.55
N THR A 220 5.36 -0.65 1.50
CA THR A 220 6.47 0.03 2.19
C THR A 220 7.30 -0.93 3.04
N GLU A 221 6.68 -1.94 3.68
CA GLU A 221 7.38 -3.00 4.41
C GLU A 221 8.23 -3.88 3.49
N CYS A 222 7.72 -4.25 2.31
CA CYS A 222 8.49 -4.97 1.30
C CYS A 222 9.70 -4.17 0.81
N MET A 223 9.51 -2.89 0.53
CA MET A 223 10.60 -2.00 0.12
C MET A 223 11.65 -1.84 1.24
N TYR A 224 11.20 -1.69 2.51
CA TYR A 224 12.09 -1.65 3.66
C TYR A 224 12.94 -2.92 3.81
N HIS A 225 12.37 -4.10 3.54
CA HIS A 225 13.06 -5.38 3.63
C HIS A 225 13.69 -5.84 2.30
N GLY A 226 13.61 -5.03 1.25
CA GLY A 226 14.19 -5.34 -0.06
C GLY A 226 13.57 -6.56 -0.72
N LYS A 227 12.26 -6.76 -0.62
CA LYS A 227 11.56 -7.94 -1.15
C LYS A 227 10.84 -7.64 -2.45
N PRO A 228 11.08 -8.43 -3.51
CA PRO A 228 10.29 -8.35 -4.74
C PRO A 228 8.85 -8.76 -4.47
N MET A 229 7.92 -8.20 -5.26
CA MET A 229 6.49 -8.37 -5.04
C MET A 229 5.76 -8.87 -6.28
N VAL A 230 4.85 -9.84 -6.09
CA VAL A 230 3.70 -10.03 -6.98
C VAL A 230 2.53 -9.33 -6.32
N VAL A 231 2.03 -8.26 -6.96
CA VAL A 231 0.97 -7.42 -6.40
C VAL A 231 -0.36 -7.74 -7.07
N MET A 232 -1.31 -8.20 -6.29
CA MET A 232 -2.64 -8.67 -6.68
C MET A 232 -3.71 -7.73 -6.09
N PRO A 233 -3.97 -6.55 -6.69
CA PRO A 233 -4.85 -5.55 -6.10
C PRO A 233 -6.31 -6.01 -6.10
N LEU A 234 -7.05 -5.65 -5.05
CA LEU A 234 -8.44 -5.99 -4.84
C LEU A 234 -9.36 -4.77 -4.85
N PHE A 235 -8.93 -3.66 -4.22
CA PHE A 235 -9.73 -2.44 -4.09
C PHE A 235 -8.86 -1.22 -3.73
N TRP A 236 -9.41 -0.02 -3.90
CA TRP A 236 -8.83 1.27 -3.50
C TRP A 236 -7.45 1.55 -4.09
N ASP A 237 -6.57 2.13 -3.27
CA ASP A 237 -5.20 2.51 -3.63
C ASP A 237 -4.29 1.32 -3.94
N GLN A 238 -4.75 0.09 -3.70
CA GLN A 238 -4.05 -1.12 -4.08
C GLN A 238 -3.80 -1.20 -5.59
N PHE A 239 -4.75 -0.72 -6.40
CA PHE A 239 -4.59 -0.64 -7.85
C PHE A 239 -3.46 0.31 -8.24
N ASP A 240 -3.38 1.48 -7.60
CA ASP A 240 -2.34 2.47 -7.85
C ASP A 240 -0.97 1.98 -7.35
N ASN A 241 -0.93 1.37 -6.16
CA ASN A 241 0.27 0.76 -5.62
C ASN A 241 0.80 -0.36 -6.52
N ALA A 242 -0.07 -1.26 -6.97
CA ALA A 242 0.30 -2.35 -7.87
C ALA A 242 0.86 -1.82 -9.20
N GLN A 243 0.20 -0.82 -9.78
CA GLN A 243 0.64 -0.20 -11.01
C GLN A 243 1.99 0.48 -10.84
N ARG A 244 2.17 1.25 -9.75
CA ARG A 244 3.42 1.95 -9.51
C ARG A 244 4.59 1.02 -9.22
N VAL A 245 4.39 -0.05 -8.46
CA VAL A 245 5.40 -1.10 -8.23
C VAL A 245 5.81 -1.76 -9.56
N HIS A 246 4.84 -2.02 -10.44
CA HIS A 246 5.08 -2.61 -11.75
C HIS A 246 5.86 -1.65 -12.67
N GLU A 247 5.45 -0.38 -12.77
CA GLU A 247 6.10 0.64 -13.61
C GLU A 247 7.54 0.90 -13.19
N GLN A 248 7.80 0.95 -11.89
CA GLN A 248 9.13 1.16 -11.34
C GLN A 248 9.97 -0.12 -11.33
N GLY A 249 9.40 -1.25 -11.76
CA GLY A 249 10.08 -2.54 -11.88
C GLY A 249 10.55 -3.11 -10.54
N PHE A 250 9.82 -2.87 -9.43
CA PHE A 250 10.07 -3.49 -8.13
C PHE A 250 9.21 -4.73 -7.89
N GLY A 251 8.34 -5.06 -8.82
CA GLY A 251 7.48 -6.22 -8.80
C GLY A 251 6.60 -6.30 -10.03
N VAL A 252 5.60 -7.16 -9.99
CA VAL A 252 4.65 -7.37 -11.08
C VAL A 252 3.23 -7.24 -10.57
N ARG A 253 2.41 -6.45 -11.27
CA ARG A 253 0.97 -6.40 -11.07
C ARG A 253 0.31 -7.57 -11.79
N MET A 254 -0.55 -8.32 -11.08
CA MET A 254 -1.37 -9.38 -11.67
C MET A 254 -2.81 -9.28 -11.14
N ASP A 255 -3.77 -9.59 -11.99
CA ASP A 255 -5.16 -9.71 -11.54
C ASP A 255 -5.35 -11.10 -10.89
N PRO A 256 -5.71 -11.15 -9.59
CA PRO A 256 -5.81 -12.41 -8.86
C PRO A 256 -6.97 -13.30 -9.31
N PHE A 257 -7.97 -12.74 -9.98
CA PHE A 257 -9.17 -13.46 -10.40
C PHE A 257 -9.02 -14.15 -11.76
N VAL A 258 -8.16 -13.60 -12.62
CA VAL A 258 -8.02 -14.08 -14.02
C VAL A 258 -6.62 -14.56 -14.39
N CYS A 259 -5.58 -14.29 -13.58
CA CYS A 259 -4.23 -14.76 -13.87
C CYS A 259 -4.22 -16.29 -14.01
N THR A 260 -3.50 -16.79 -15.02
CA THR A 260 -3.37 -18.23 -15.23
C THR A 260 -2.33 -18.86 -14.31
N ALA A 261 -2.41 -20.16 -14.06
CA ALA A 261 -1.41 -20.87 -13.27
C ALA A 261 0.00 -20.75 -13.88
N PRO A 262 0.21 -20.98 -15.19
CA PRO A 262 1.52 -20.77 -15.80
C PRO A 262 2.05 -19.36 -15.63
N ASP A 263 1.22 -18.32 -15.80
CA ASP A 263 1.65 -16.93 -15.70
C ASP A 263 2.11 -16.58 -14.26
N LEU A 264 1.36 -17.03 -13.25
CA LEU A 264 1.72 -16.76 -11.87
C LEU A 264 3.02 -17.47 -11.48
N LEU A 265 3.14 -18.77 -11.79
CA LEU A 265 4.34 -19.55 -11.47
C LEU A 265 5.57 -19.00 -12.19
N ALA A 266 5.49 -18.75 -13.50
CA ALA A 266 6.58 -18.16 -14.26
C ALA A 266 6.98 -16.73 -13.77
N THR A 267 6.00 -15.94 -13.31
CA THR A 267 6.27 -14.62 -12.74
C THR A 267 7.03 -14.72 -11.42
N VAL A 268 6.65 -15.66 -10.56
CA VAL A 268 7.35 -15.92 -9.30
C VAL A 268 8.80 -16.33 -9.57
N ASP A 269 9.01 -17.31 -10.43
CA ASP A 269 10.35 -17.81 -10.78
C ASP A 269 11.22 -16.68 -11.35
N ARG A 270 10.71 -15.91 -12.30
CA ARG A 270 11.41 -14.79 -12.92
C ARG A 270 11.82 -13.72 -11.89
N LEU A 271 10.94 -13.35 -10.96
CA LEU A 271 11.28 -12.36 -9.93
C LEU A 271 12.32 -12.87 -8.94
N LEU A 272 12.30 -14.17 -8.62
CA LEU A 272 13.28 -14.80 -7.73
C LEU A 272 14.68 -14.90 -8.38
N ASP A 273 14.74 -15.05 -9.69
CA ASP A 273 15.98 -15.18 -10.45
C ASP A 273 16.57 -13.83 -10.90
N ASP A 274 15.82 -12.73 -10.77
CA ASP A 274 16.23 -11.39 -11.22
C ASP A 274 17.26 -10.76 -10.25
N LYS A 275 18.53 -10.96 -10.55
CA LYS A 275 19.66 -10.44 -9.75
C LYS A 275 19.76 -8.90 -9.77
N GLU A 276 19.37 -8.27 -10.87
CA GLU A 276 19.38 -6.80 -10.97
C GLU A 276 18.26 -6.19 -10.13
N LEU A 277 17.08 -6.79 -10.12
CA LEU A 277 16.02 -6.40 -9.21
C LEU A 277 16.44 -6.58 -7.75
N ALA A 278 17.02 -7.70 -7.40
CA ALA A 278 17.51 -7.96 -6.05
C ALA A 278 18.53 -6.90 -5.57
N LYS A 279 19.46 -6.51 -6.46
CA LYS A 279 20.45 -5.45 -6.17
C LYS A 279 19.80 -4.08 -6.00
N ARG A 280 18.83 -3.73 -6.86
CA ARG A 280 18.08 -2.46 -6.75
C ARG A 280 17.29 -2.40 -5.44
N LEU A 281 16.58 -3.48 -5.09
CA LEU A 281 15.84 -3.59 -3.85
C LEU A 281 16.74 -3.51 -2.61
N ALA A 282 17.91 -4.14 -2.63
CA ALA A 282 18.89 -4.03 -1.55
C ALA A 282 19.37 -2.58 -1.36
N THR A 283 19.60 -1.85 -2.45
CA THR A 283 20.00 -0.43 -2.42
C THR A 283 18.90 0.43 -1.79
N VAL A 284 17.64 0.25 -2.20
CA VAL A 284 16.50 0.98 -1.65
C VAL A 284 16.30 0.66 -0.18
N SER A 285 16.33 -0.63 0.19
CA SER A 285 16.21 -1.08 1.57
C SER A 285 17.27 -0.45 2.48
N HIS A 286 18.54 -0.48 2.04
CA HIS A 286 19.63 0.16 2.78
C HIS A 286 19.42 1.65 2.97
N ARG A 287 18.99 2.38 1.92
CA ARG A 287 18.65 3.81 2.00
C ARG A 287 17.56 4.06 3.04
N ILE A 288 16.43 3.35 2.95
CA ILE A 288 15.30 3.54 3.87
C ILE A 288 15.73 3.33 5.33
N GLN A 289 16.54 2.30 5.58
CA GLN A 289 17.00 1.95 6.93
C GLN A 289 18.03 2.95 7.50
N THR A 290 18.78 3.62 6.64
CA THR A 290 19.83 4.56 7.05
C THR A 290 19.36 6.00 7.15
N GLU A 291 18.49 6.46 6.22
CA GLU A 291 18.01 7.85 6.19
C GLU A 291 17.05 8.19 7.35
N LYS A 292 16.32 7.22 7.90
CA LYS A 292 15.39 7.39 9.02
C LYS A 292 14.47 8.61 8.84
N SER A 293 13.84 8.72 7.68
CA SER A 293 13.04 9.88 7.25
C SER A 293 11.91 10.26 8.24
N LEU A 294 11.46 9.35 9.09
CA LEU A 294 10.50 9.61 10.14
C LEU A 294 10.98 10.65 11.17
N ASN A 295 12.30 10.70 11.46
CA ASN A 295 12.84 11.69 12.42
C ASN A 295 12.58 13.13 11.97
N ARG A 296 12.56 13.38 10.66
CA ARG A 296 12.21 14.68 10.10
C ARG A 296 10.75 15.07 10.43
N ILE A 297 9.84 14.10 10.38
CA ILE A 297 8.42 14.33 10.70
C ILE A 297 8.26 14.72 12.16
N VAL A 298 8.99 14.07 13.08
CA VAL A 298 8.98 14.42 14.51
C VAL A 298 9.40 15.89 14.70
N GLN A 299 10.48 16.32 14.06
CA GLN A 299 10.94 17.72 14.14
C GLN A 299 9.90 18.73 13.62
N ILE A 300 9.20 18.39 12.53
CA ILE A 300 8.15 19.24 11.97
C ILE A 300 7.00 19.40 12.98
N VAL A 301 6.54 18.30 13.57
CA VAL A 301 5.47 18.33 14.56
C VAL A 301 5.89 19.12 15.81
N GLU A 302 7.10 18.90 16.33
CA GLU A 302 7.65 19.65 17.47
C GLU A 302 7.72 21.16 17.21
N ASN A 303 8.02 21.57 15.98
CA ASN A 303 8.07 22.98 15.61
C ASN A 303 6.68 23.63 15.53
N LEU A 304 5.64 22.87 15.24
CA LEU A 304 4.25 23.35 15.27
C LEU A 304 3.72 23.57 16.70
N CYS A 305 4.35 22.96 17.68
CA CYS A 305 3.97 23.07 19.10
C CYS A 305 4.67 24.24 19.83
N LYS A 306 5.57 24.95 19.16
CA LYS A 306 6.29 26.12 19.70
C LYS A 306 5.58 27.44 19.35
#